data_1c99e0a98d36f9f8971717bdf6391779
#
_entry.id   1c99e0a98d36f9f8971717bdf6391779
#
_cell.length_a   1.000
_cell.length_b   1.000
_cell.length_c   1.000
_cell.angle_alpha   90.00
_cell.angle_beta   90.00
_cell.angle_gamma   90.00
#
_symmetry.space_group_name_H-M   'P 1'
#
loop_
_entity.id
_entity.type
_entity.pdbx_description
1 polymer ?
#
loop_
_entity_poly.entity_id
_entity_poly.type
_entity_poly.pdbx_seq_one_letter_code
_entity_poly.pdbx_strand_id
1 'polypeptide(L)'
;MVTLLIIGPAGSGKSTLTKSFGEWLEDEGMRVGYVNLDPGAEILPFKPSFDVRGIVKVEDLMRKEGLGPNGALIRAAEIMEKGFQELLEPISTLSPDYLLVDTPGQMEIFLFRTLGPRLASSLRGRVISVFLIDPDLMRKPDDFMVLKMLGLVVELRLGVPSIEVVNKCDLMNDSSQRVLEDFTKMDLEGLSGSLAEELRGVIDKLEKKKRTLMVSATKGTGFLDLYKAIGEAFCACGDMT
;
A
#
# COMPACT_ATOMS: atom_id res chain seq x y z
N MET A 1 7.01 -14.95 -10.13
CA MET A 1 6.76 -13.50 -10.08
C MET A 1 5.93 -13.21 -8.83
N VAL A 2 6.38 -12.26 -8.03
CA VAL A 2 5.65 -11.69 -6.89
C VAL A 2 5.29 -10.26 -7.25
N THR A 3 4.02 -9.88 -7.08
CA THR A 3 3.55 -8.51 -7.32
C THR A 3 3.22 -7.84 -5.98
N LEU A 4 3.80 -6.67 -5.73
CA LEU A 4 3.57 -5.87 -4.55
C LEU A 4 2.76 -4.63 -4.93
N LEU A 5 1.53 -4.55 -4.44
CA LEU A 5 0.69 -3.35 -4.53
C LEU A 5 1.04 -2.43 -3.36
N ILE A 6 1.77 -1.34 -3.61
CA ILE A 6 2.17 -0.39 -2.56
C ILE A 6 1.04 0.60 -2.33
N ILE A 7 0.37 0.50 -1.19
CA ILE A 7 -0.86 1.22 -0.87
C ILE A 7 -0.69 2.02 0.41
N GLY A 8 -1.36 3.14 0.51
CA GLY A 8 -1.34 3.98 1.71
C GLY A 8 -1.80 5.40 1.41
N PRO A 9 -2.01 6.22 2.44
CA PRO A 9 -2.42 7.60 2.30
C PRO A 9 -1.47 8.43 1.44
N ALA A 10 -1.93 9.57 0.96
CA ALA A 10 -1.05 10.55 0.32
C ALA A 10 0.08 10.95 1.27
N GLY A 11 1.30 11.04 0.75
CA GLY A 11 2.47 11.39 1.55
C GLY A 11 3.08 10.24 2.38
N SER A 12 2.49 9.03 2.44
CA SER A 12 3.05 7.91 3.23
C SER A 12 4.37 7.33 2.69
N GLY A 13 4.84 7.80 1.54
CA GLY A 13 6.13 7.40 0.96
C GLY A 13 6.06 6.21 0.00
N LYS A 14 4.90 5.96 -0.63
CA LYS A 14 4.70 4.86 -1.60
C LYS A 14 5.76 4.85 -2.70
N SER A 15 5.88 5.93 -3.45
CA SER A 15 6.84 6.02 -4.57
C SER A 15 8.30 5.92 -4.09
N THR A 16 8.60 6.46 -2.90
CA THR A 16 9.93 6.34 -2.29
C THR A 16 10.23 4.89 -1.94
N LEU A 17 9.28 4.18 -1.29
CA LEU A 17 9.47 2.76 -0.98
C LEU A 17 9.55 1.91 -2.25
N THR A 18 8.70 2.18 -3.24
CA THR A 18 8.74 1.50 -4.54
C THR A 18 10.13 1.56 -5.14
N LYS A 19 10.76 2.75 -5.16
CA LYS A 19 12.12 2.93 -5.63
C LYS A 19 13.12 2.18 -4.75
N SER A 20 13.22 2.57 -3.48
CA SER A 20 14.34 2.14 -2.63
C SER A 20 14.30 0.65 -2.30
N PHE A 21 13.12 0.08 -2.13
CA PHE A 21 12.99 -1.37 -1.94
C PHE A 21 13.24 -2.13 -3.24
N GLY A 22 12.85 -1.56 -4.38
CA GLY A 22 13.16 -2.13 -5.68
C GLY A 22 14.66 -2.15 -5.96
N GLU A 23 15.37 -1.05 -5.73
CA GLU A 23 16.84 -0.98 -5.85
C GLU A 23 17.52 -1.99 -4.91
N TRP A 24 17.03 -2.11 -3.66
CA TRP A 24 17.55 -3.13 -2.73
C TRP A 24 17.35 -4.56 -3.24
N LEU A 25 16.18 -4.87 -3.82
CA LEU A 25 15.93 -6.18 -4.44
C LEU A 25 16.85 -6.44 -5.66
N GLU A 26 17.13 -5.40 -6.45
CA GLU A 26 18.09 -5.48 -7.58
C GLU A 26 19.52 -5.75 -7.08
N ASP A 27 19.93 -5.11 -5.98
CA ASP A 27 21.21 -5.36 -5.33
C ASP A 27 21.33 -6.79 -4.78
N GLU A 28 20.20 -7.39 -4.36
CA GLU A 28 20.12 -8.82 -3.98
C GLU A 28 20.02 -9.77 -5.19
N GLY A 29 20.18 -9.25 -6.42
CA GLY A 29 20.22 -10.02 -7.66
C GLY A 29 18.85 -10.38 -8.25
N MET A 30 17.75 -9.78 -7.80
CA MET A 30 16.42 -10.02 -8.33
C MET A 30 16.13 -9.12 -9.53
N ARG A 31 15.34 -9.61 -10.50
CA ARG A 31 14.83 -8.78 -11.59
C ARG A 31 13.58 -8.06 -11.10
N VAL A 32 13.59 -6.73 -11.12
CA VAL A 32 12.49 -5.88 -10.65
C VAL A 32 11.84 -5.15 -11.82
N GLY A 33 10.51 -5.14 -11.82
CA GLY A 33 9.69 -4.30 -12.71
C GLY A 33 8.96 -3.25 -11.89
N TYR A 34 8.85 -2.05 -12.45
CA TYR A 34 8.19 -0.93 -11.79
C TYR A 34 6.96 -0.50 -12.58
N VAL A 35 5.84 -0.31 -11.90
CA VAL A 35 4.58 0.16 -12.49
C VAL A 35 4.11 1.39 -11.74
N ASN A 36 3.83 2.46 -12.46
CA ASN A 36 3.15 3.63 -11.92
C ASN A 36 1.68 3.62 -12.30
N LEU A 37 0.78 3.61 -11.30
CA LEU A 37 -0.67 3.74 -11.47
C LEU A 37 -1.21 5.07 -10.94
N ASP A 38 -0.35 5.99 -10.48
CA ASP A 38 -0.78 7.32 -10.04
C ASP A 38 -0.79 8.30 -11.23
N PRO A 39 -1.99 8.67 -11.77
CA PRO A 39 -2.12 9.63 -12.85
C PRO A 39 -1.81 11.07 -12.40
N GLY A 40 -1.72 11.31 -11.10
CA GLY A 40 -1.41 12.61 -10.49
C GLY A 40 0.06 12.77 -10.09
N ALA A 41 0.90 11.76 -10.28
CA ALA A 41 2.31 11.86 -9.96
C ALA A 41 3.03 12.84 -10.91
N GLU A 42 3.56 13.93 -10.38
CA GLU A 42 4.34 14.92 -11.17
C GLU A 42 5.71 14.34 -11.53
N ILE A 43 6.45 13.88 -10.53
CA ILE A 43 7.79 13.31 -10.65
C ILE A 43 7.79 11.92 -10.05
N LEU A 44 8.34 10.95 -10.80
CA LEU A 44 8.59 9.61 -10.29
C LEU A 44 10.06 9.48 -9.90
N PRO A 45 10.35 8.93 -8.72
CA PRO A 45 11.74 8.70 -8.31
C PRO A 45 12.39 7.50 -8.97
N PHE A 46 11.63 6.70 -9.75
CA PHE A 46 12.07 5.50 -10.47
C PHE A 46 11.65 5.56 -11.95
N LYS A 47 12.27 4.73 -12.79
CA LYS A 47 11.91 4.57 -14.20
C LYS A 47 10.88 3.43 -14.34
N PRO A 48 9.61 3.73 -14.62
CA PRO A 48 8.60 2.69 -14.72
C PRO A 48 8.71 1.87 -16.01
N SER A 49 8.43 0.56 -15.93
CA SER A 49 8.22 -0.33 -17.07
C SER A 49 6.84 -0.09 -17.70
N PHE A 50 5.87 0.37 -16.89
CA PHE A 50 4.57 0.85 -17.32
C PHE A 50 4.19 2.09 -16.53
N ASP A 51 3.68 3.11 -17.22
CA ASP A 51 3.28 4.39 -16.63
C ASP A 51 1.89 4.79 -17.12
N VAL A 52 0.93 4.82 -16.20
CA VAL A 52 -0.46 5.20 -16.51
C VAL A 52 -0.60 6.61 -17.06
N ARG A 53 0.39 7.49 -16.83
CA ARG A 53 0.41 8.85 -17.37
C ARG A 53 0.55 8.89 -18.90
N GLY A 54 0.92 7.78 -19.54
CA GLY A 54 0.82 7.61 -21.00
C GLY A 54 -0.61 7.48 -21.49
N ILE A 55 -1.55 7.05 -20.62
CA ILE A 55 -2.98 6.92 -20.92
C ILE A 55 -3.74 8.16 -20.43
N VAL A 56 -3.53 8.56 -19.17
CA VAL A 56 -4.24 9.67 -18.53
C VAL A 56 -3.36 10.42 -17.54
N LYS A 57 -3.41 11.76 -17.60
CA LYS A 57 -2.76 12.66 -16.63
C LYS A 57 -3.80 13.56 -15.98
N VAL A 58 -3.72 13.69 -14.66
CA VAL A 58 -4.61 14.57 -13.87
C VAL A 58 -4.50 16.03 -14.34
N GLU A 59 -3.28 16.51 -14.56
CA GLU A 59 -3.03 17.88 -15.04
C GLU A 59 -3.74 18.18 -16.37
N ASP A 60 -3.71 17.23 -17.30
CA ASP A 60 -4.40 17.38 -18.61
C ASP A 60 -5.91 17.45 -18.44
N LEU A 61 -6.49 16.65 -17.56
CA LEU A 61 -7.93 16.67 -17.25
C LEU A 61 -8.34 17.99 -16.59
N MET A 62 -7.56 18.48 -15.64
CA MET A 62 -7.79 19.78 -15.02
C MET A 62 -7.84 20.90 -16.07
N ARG A 63 -6.88 20.89 -17.00
CA ARG A 63 -6.78 21.89 -18.04
C ARG A 63 -7.86 21.76 -19.13
N LYS A 64 -8.17 20.55 -19.60
CA LYS A 64 -9.09 20.30 -20.71
C LYS A 64 -10.56 20.33 -20.30
N GLU A 65 -10.88 19.80 -19.11
CA GLU A 65 -12.26 19.68 -18.63
C GLU A 65 -12.61 20.71 -17.56
N GLY A 66 -11.67 21.60 -17.16
CA GLY A 66 -11.90 22.62 -16.15
C GLY A 66 -12.14 22.08 -14.74
N LEU A 67 -11.64 20.88 -14.44
CA LEU A 67 -11.86 20.19 -13.18
C LEU A 67 -10.89 20.66 -12.10
N GLY A 68 -11.37 20.70 -10.86
CA GLY A 68 -10.47 20.79 -9.71
C GLY A 68 -9.70 19.47 -9.48
N PRO A 69 -8.65 19.47 -8.63
CA PRO A 69 -7.78 18.30 -8.42
C PRO A 69 -8.53 17.00 -8.10
N ASN A 70 -9.48 17.04 -7.16
CA ASN A 70 -10.27 15.87 -6.77
C ASN A 70 -11.18 15.36 -7.90
N GLY A 71 -11.83 16.28 -8.63
CA GLY A 71 -12.65 15.94 -9.79
C GLY A 71 -11.83 15.29 -10.90
N ALA A 72 -10.63 15.82 -11.17
CA ALA A 72 -9.72 15.28 -12.17
C ALA A 72 -9.20 13.88 -11.79
N LEU A 73 -8.95 13.61 -10.50
CA LEU A 73 -8.56 12.28 -10.02
C LEU A 73 -9.69 11.26 -10.17
N ILE A 74 -10.92 11.63 -9.81
CA ILE A 74 -12.10 10.77 -10.02
C ILE A 74 -12.27 10.48 -11.52
N ARG A 75 -12.14 11.51 -12.35
CA ARG A 75 -12.23 11.39 -13.81
C ARG A 75 -11.15 10.51 -14.40
N ALA A 76 -9.90 10.64 -13.90
CA ALA A 76 -8.80 9.76 -14.29
C ALA A 76 -9.09 8.29 -13.94
N ALA A 77 -9.60 8.03 -12.73
CA ALA A 77 -10.00 6.68 -12.34
C ALA A 77 -11.08 6.09 -13.25
N GLU A 78 -12.08 6.89 -13.67
CA GLU A 78 -13.11 6.45 -14.62
C GLU A 78 -12.52 6.07 -15.99
N ILE A 79 -11.54 6.84 -16.47
CA ILE A 79 -10.83 6.54 -17.72
C ILE A 79 -10.06 5.22 -17.58
N MET A 80 -9.32 5.04 -16.48
CA MET A 80 -8.58 3.81 -16.20
C MET A 80 -9.50 2.59 -16.07
N GLU A 81 -10.67 2.74 -15.45
CA GLU A 81 -11.67 1.66 -15.33
C GLU A 81 -12.26 1.26 -16.69
N LYS A 82 -12.57 2.24 -17.54
CA LYS A 82 -13.09 2.00 -18.90
C LYS A 82 -12.02 1.39 -19.80
N GLY A 83 -10.79 1.90 -19.75
CA GLY A 83 -9.62 1.40 -20.48
C GLY A 83 -8.85 0.30 -19.75
N PHE A 84 -9.51 -0.49 -18.90
CA PHE A 84 -8.82 -1.45 -18.02
C PHE A 84 -7.93 -2.45 -18.78
N GLN A 85 -8.35 -2.89 -19.96
CA GLN A 85 -7.56 -3.83 -20.77
C GLN A 85 -6.29 -3.18 -21.31
N GLU A 86 -6.38 -1.91 -21.75
CA GLU A 86 -5.23 -1.14 -22.23
C GLU A 86 -4.18 -0.91 -21.11
N LEU A 87 -4.64 -0.88 -19.84
CA LEU A 87 -3.79 -0.81 -18.67
C LEU A 87 -3.21 -2.19 -18.31
N LEU A 88 -4.04 -3.24 -18.32
CA LEU A 88 -3.65 -4.57 -17.86
C LEU A 88 -2.71 -5.29 -18.85
N GLU A 89 -2.94 -5.16 -20.15
CA GLU A 89 -2.19 -5.89 -21.17
C GLU A 89 -0.68 -5.63 -21.11
N PRO A 90 -0.18 -4.36 -21.11
CA PRO A 90 1.26 -4.10 -20.97
C PRO A 90 1.85 -4.62 -19.66
N ILE A 91 1.12 -4.48 -18.54
CA ILE A 91 1.56 -4.97 -17.23
C ILE A 91 1.68 -6.50 -17.25
N SER A 92 0.74 -7.18 -17.89
CA SER A 92 0.71 -8.65 -17.95
C SER A 92 1.82 -9.26 -18.81
N THR A 93 2.46 -8.48 -19.69
CA THR A 93 3.62 -8.91 -20.49
C THR A 93 4.91 -8.88 -19.69
N LEU A 94 4.94 -8.14 -18.56
CA LEU A 94 6.10 -8.07 -17.70
C LEU A 94 6.31 -9.41 -16.96
N SER A 95 7.55 -9.87 -16.89
CA SER A 95 7.91 -11.13 -16.24
C SER A 95 9.15 -11.00 -15.36
N PRO A 96 9.19 -10.02 -14.42
CA PRO A 96 10.27 -9.90 -13.44
C PRO A 96 10.09 -10.94 -12.32
N ASP A 97 11.07 -11.02 -11.41
CA ASP A 97 10.93 -11.78 -10.18
C ASP A 97 9.99 -11.06 -9.20
N TYR A 98 10.15 -9.71 -9.11
CA TYR A 98 9.30 -8.80 -8.36
C TYR A 98 8.73 -7.69 -9.23
N LEU A 99 7.42 -7.47 -9.18
CA LEU A 99 6.71 -6.35 -9.81
C LEU A 99 6.20 -5.41 -8.72
N LEU A 100 6.78 -4.21 -8.65
CA LEU A 100 6.38 -3.17 -7.69
C LEU A 100 5.40 -2.21 -8.36
N VAL A 101 4.21 -2.09 -7.78
CA VAL A 101 3.11 -1.28 -8.30
C VAL A 101 2.85 -0.12 -7.36
N ASP A 102 3.23 1.08 -7.77
CA ASP A 102 2.92 2.33 -7.07
C ASP A 102 1.49 2.76 -7.39
N THR A 103 0.65 2.85 -6.34
CA THR A 103 -0.78 3.14 -6.49
C THR A 103 -1.09 4.63 -6.29
N PRO A 104 -2.27 5.11 -6.76
CA PRO A 104 -2.67 6.50 -6.59
C PRO A 104 -2.58 7.01 -5.15
N GLY A 105 -2.28 8.30 -5.01
CA GLY A 105 -2.16 8.96 -3.71
C GLY A 105 -3.44 8.90 -2.87
N GLN A 106 -4.61 9.01 -3.52
CA GLN A 106 -5.90 8.80 -2.86
C GLN A 106 -6.27 7.32 -2.92
N MET A 107 -5.89 6.58 -1.88
CA MET A 107 -6.15 5.14 -1.80
C MET A 107 -7.64 4.80 -1.86
N GLU A 108 -8.52 5.69 -1.42
CA GLU A 108 -9.98 5.50 -1.44
C GLU A 108 -10.49 5.29 -2.87
N ILE A 109 -9.99 6.06 -3.82
CA ILE A 109 -10.36 5.94 -5.24
C ILE A 109 -9.88 4.58 -5.79
N PHE A 110 -8.72 4.12 -5.38
CA PHE A 110 -8.19 2.84 -5.81
C PHE A 110 -8.93 1.65 -5.18
N LEU A 111 -9.22 1.71 -3.87
CA LEU A 111 -9.81 0.60 -3.12
C LEU A 111 -11.32 0.46 -3.30
N PHE A 112 -12.07 1.59 -3.26
CA PHE A 112 -13.54 1.53 -3.23
C PHE A 112 -14.20 1.63 -4.60
N ARG A 113 -13.44 1.96 -5.64
CA ARG A 113 -13.88 1.77 -7.04
C ARG A 113 -13.48 0.36 -7.54
N THR A 114 -13.74 0.10 -8.81
CA THR A 114 -13.51 -1.25 -9.39
C THR A 114 -12.05 -1.50 -9.79
N LEU A 115 -11.25 -0.46 -9.96
CA LEU A 115 -9.90 -0.55 -10.50
C LEU A 115 -8.98 -1.44 -9.65
N GLY A 116 -8.85 -1.15 -8.36
CA GLY A 116 -7.94 -1.88 -7.45
C GLY A 116 -8.30 -3.37 -7.33
N PRO A 117 -9.56 -3.72 -6.96
CA PRO A 117 -9.98 -5.13 -6.88
C PRO A 117 -9.84 -5.89 -8.21
N ARG A 118 -10.21 -5.27 -9.34
CA ARG A 118 -10.05 -5.89 -10.67
C ARG A 118 -8.58 -6.12 -11.01
N LEU A 119 -7.72 -5.15 -10.71
CA LEU A 119 -6.29 -5.29 -10.97
C LEU A 119 -5.70 -6.41 -10.12
N ALA A 120 -5.94 -6.39 -8.80
CA ALA A 120 -5.44 -7.41 -7.88
C ALA A 120 -5.81 -8.83 -8.31
N SER A 121 -7.06 -9.04 -8.78
CA SER A 121 -7.54 -10.33 -9.27
C SER A 121 -7.07 -10.72 -10.67
N SER A 122 -6.61 -9.75 -11.49
CA SER A 122 -6.19 -9.98 -12.87
C SER A 122 -4.68 -10.16 -13.03
N LEU A 123 -3.88 -9.74 -12.04
CA LEU A 123 -2.43 -9.89 -12.06
C LEU A 123 -2.02 -11.34 -11.88
N ARG A 124 -0.98 -11.76 -12.62
CA ARG A 124 -0.47 -13.13 -12.58
C ARG A 124 0.49 -13.33 -11.41
N GLY A 125 0.59 -14.58 -10.95
CA GLY A 125 1.53 -14.97 -9.89
C GLY A 125 0.99 -14.67 -8.49
N ARG A 126 1.88 -14.37 -7.59
CA ARG A 126 1.56 -14.10 -6.18
C ARG A 126 1.40 -12.59 -5.98
N VAL A 127 0.21 -12.14 -5.60
CA VAL A 127 -0.09 -10.72 -5.37
C VAL A 127 -0.23 -10.46 -3.88
N ILE A 128 0.45 -9.45 -3.38
CA ILE A 128 0.40 -8.97 -1.98
C ILE A 128 0.18 -7.46 -2.00
N SER A 129 -0.57 -6.95 -1.05
CA SER A 129 -0.59 -5.52 -0.75
C SER A 129 0.39 -5.20 0.37
N VAL A 130 1.12 -4.09 0.23
CA VAL A 130 1.96 -3.49 1.27
C VAL A 130 1.29 -2.19 1.67
N PHE A 131 0.62 -2.21 2.82
CA PHE A 131 -0.11 -1.06 3.34
C PHE A 131 0.83 -0.20 4.19
N LEU A 132 1.09 1.02 3.72
CA LEU A 132 1.98 1.97 4.38
C LEU A 132 1.23 2.82 5.40
N ILE A 133 1.73 2.82 6.61
CA ILE A 133 1.31 3.67 7.72
C ILE A 133 2.35 4.77 7.90
N ASP A 134 1.90 6.02 7.94
CA ASP A 134 2.74 7.16 8.27
C ASP A 134 2.74 7.38 9.78
N PRO A 135 3.89 7.42 10.48
CA PRO A 135 3.96 7.66 11.91
C PRO A 135 3.29 8.95 12.38
N ASP A 136 3.26 9.98 11.53
CA ASP A 136 2.59 11.24 11.85
C ASP A 136 1.07 11.10 12.04
N LEU A 137 0.49 10.01 11.54
CA LEU A 137 -0.92 9.65 11.73
C LEU A 137 -1.15 8.81 13.00
N MET A 138 -0.09 8.41 13.72
CA MET A 138 -0.13 7.57 14.93
C MET A 138 0.10 8.42 16.19
N ARG A 139 -0.76 9.40 16.44
CA ARG A 139 -0.57 10.34 17.56
C ARG A 139 -1.06 9.78 18.89
N LYS A 140 -2.06 8.91 18.85
CA LYS A 140 -2.69 8.26 19.99
C LYS A 140 -3.18 6.84 19.62
N PRO A 141 -3.52 6.00 20.62
CA PRO A 141 -3.95 4.62 20.40
C PRO A 141 -5.14 4.49 19.44
N ASP A 142 -6.11 5.41 19.54
CA ASP A 142 -7.29 5.41 18.66
C ASP A 142 -6.92 5.58 17.19
N ASP A 143 -5.95 6.45 16.91
CA ASP A 143 -5.46 6.68 15.54
C ASP A 143 -4.83 5.38 14.98
N PHE A 144 -4.02 4.70 15.79
CA PHE A 144 -3.40 3.43 15.39
C PHE A 144 -4.46 2.34 15.19
N MET A 145 -5.49 2.28 16.04
CA MET A 145 -6.64 1.38 15.84
C MET A 145 -7.28 1.59 14.47
N VAL A 146 -7.54 2.84 14.09
CA VAL A 146 -8.13 3.18 12.79
C VAL A 146 -7.21 2.71 11.65
N LEU A 147 -5.90 2.91 11.75
CA LEU A 147 -4.94 2.49 10.74
C LEU A 147 -4.88 0.96 10.61
N LYS A 148 -4.95 0.23 11.71
CA LYS A 148 -5.06 -1.25 11.72
C LYS A 148 -6.33 -1.73 11.02
N MET A 149 -7.45 -1.07 11.31
CA MET A 149 -8.72 -1.37 10.63
C MET A 149 -8.65 -1.06 9.13
N LEU A 150 -7.98 0.03 8.73
CA LEU A 150 -7.75 0.34 7.31
C LEU A 150 -6.91 -0.72 6.63
N GLY A 151 -5.87 -1.25 7.29
CA GLY A 151 -5.09 -2.38 6.77
C GLY A 151 -5.96 -3.62 6.49
N LEU A 152 -6.90 -3.92 7.41
CA LEU A 152 -7.87 -5.00 7.20
C LEU A 152 -8.82 -4.68 6.02
N VAL A 153 -9.28 -3.44 5.90
CA VAL A 153 -10.12 -3.00 4.75
C VAL A 153 -9.37 -3.17 3.44
N VAL A 154 -8.09 -2.82 3.39
CA VAL A 154 -7.23 -3.01 2.19
C VAL A 154 -7.24 -4.49 1.77
N GLU A 155 -6.99 -5.39 2.71
CA GLU A 155 -6.98 -6.83 2.46
C GLU A 155 -8.33 -7.34 1.95
N LEU A 156 -9.41 -6.99 2.65
CA LEU A 156 -10.76 -7.41 2.27
C LEU A 156 -11.21 -6.86 0.91
N ARG A 157 -10.83 -5.62 0.59
CA ARG A 157 -11.22 -4.99 -0.67
C ARG A 157 -10.46 -5.52 -1.86
N LEU A 158 -9.17 -5.81 -1.70
CA LEU A 158 -8.33 -6.33 -2.77
C LEU A 158 -8.40 -7.85 -2.91
N GLY A 159 -8.80 -8.56 -1.85
CA GLY A 159 -8.85 -10.03 -1.83
C GLY A 159 -7.46 -10.67 -1.91
N VAL A 160 -6.41 -9.97 -1.46
CA VAL A 160 -5.03 -10.45 -1.44
C VAL A 160 -4.42 -10.23 -0.05
N PRO A 161 -3.45 -11.05 0.40
CA PRO A 161 -2.78 -10.81 1.67
C PRO A 161 -2.22 -9.40 1.78
N SER A 162 -2.28 -8.80 2.96
CA SER A 162 -1.76 -7.46 3.23
C SER A 162 -0.68 -7.50 4.31
N ILE A 163 0.44 -6.85 4.04
CA ILE A 163 1.52 -6.60 5.00
C ILE A 163 1.42 -5.14 5.42
N GLU A 164 1.34 -4.90 6.73
CA GLU A 164 1.30 -3.56 7.29
C GLU A 164 2.71 -3.08 7.61
N VAL A 165 3.04 -1.89 7.15
CA VAL A 165 4.38 -1.30 7.25
C VAL A 165 4.27 0.12 7.76
N VAL A 166 4.82 0.40 8.93
CA VAL A 166 5.10 1.76 9.39
C VAL A 166 6.35 2.24 8.65
N ASN A 167 6.13 3.09 7.65
CA ASN A 167 7.23 3.71 6.90
C ASN A 167 7.73 4.96 7.63
N LYS A 168 8.85 5.52 7.19
CA LYS A 168 9.50 6.69 7.81
C LYS A 168 9.82 6.48 9.31
N CYS A 169 10.16 5.27 9.70
CA CYS A 169 10.47 4.97 11.10
C CYS A 169 11.66 5.79 11.64
N ASP A 170 12.52 6.33 10.77
CA ASP A 170 13.58 7.27 11.09
C ASP A 170 13.08 8.66 11.52
N LEU A 171 11.81 8.98 11.30
CA LEU A 171 11.16 10.23 11.70
C LEU A 171 10.18 10.04 12.87
N MET A 172 10.08 8.82 13.43
CA MET A 172 9.19 8.55 14.56
C MET A 172 9.60 9.36 15.78
N ASN A 173 8.60 9.95 16.42
CA ASN A 173 8.75 10.61 17.72
C ASN A 173 8.41 9.64 18.86
N ASP A 174 8.73 10.05 20.10
CA ASP A 174 8.47 9.25 21.32
C ASP A 174 7.00 8.86 21.48
N SER A 175 6.07 9.72 21.02
CA SER A 175 4.62 9.45 21.09
C SER A 175 4.23 8.30 20.18
N SER A 176 4.59 8.37 18.90
CA SER A 176 4.29 7.32 17.91
C SER A 176 4.96 5.99 18.29
N GLN A 177 6.17 6.04 18.85
CA GLN A 177 6.87 4.85 19.30
C GLN A 177 6.15 4.19 20.47
N ARG A 178 5.72 4.96 21.49
CA ARG A 178 4.92 4.44 22.61
C ARG A 178 3.61 3.84 22.16
N VAL A 179 2.91 4.49 21.20
CA VAL A 179 1.66 3.95 20.65
C VAL A 179 1.91 2.58 20.02
N LEU A 180 2.98 2.41 19.26
CA LEU A 180 3.31 1.14 18.64
C LEU A 180 3.67 0.04 19.65
N GLU A 181 4.47 0.37 20.68
CA GLU A 181 4.97 -0.59 21.68
C GLU A 181 3.89 -1.00 22.70
N ASP A 182 3.05 -0.05 23.12
CA ASP A 182 2.11 -0.25 24.22
C ASP A 182 0.63 -0.24 23.82
N PHE A 183 0.34 -0.27 22.50
CA PHE A 183 -1.04 -0.17 21.98
C PHE A 183 -2.04 -1.08 22.70
N THR A 184 -1.66 -2.33 22.97
CA THR A 184 -2.54 -3.31 23.63
C THR A 184 -2.84 -2.97 25.10
N LYS A 185 -2.03 -2.10 25.73
CA LYS A 185 -2.16 -1.69 27.14
C LYS A 185 -2.79 -0.32 27.32
N MET A 186 -2.90 0.47 26.23
CA MET A 186 -3.42 1.84 26.30
C MET A 186 -4.95 1.89 26.25
N ASP A 187 -5.56 2.85 26.92
CA ASP A 187 -7.00 3.08 26.85
C ASP A 187 -7.39 3.78 25.57
N LEU A 188 -8.53 3.40 25.00
CA LEU A 188 -9.15 4.03 23.82
C LEU A 188 -10.13 5.08 24.31
N GLU A 189 -9.86 6.35 24.00
CA GLU A 189 -10.63 7.48 24.54
C GLU A 189 -12.03 7.66 23.90
N GLY A 190 -12.21 7.20 22.66
CA GLY A 190 -13.41 7.48 21.85
C GLY A 190 -14.50 6.43 21.90
N LEU A 191 -14.30 5.30 22.55
CA LEU A 191 -15.21 4.15 22.53
C LEU A 191 -15.72 3.80 23.92
N SER A 192 -17.01 3.44 24.06
CA SER A 192 -17.56 2.91 25.31
C SER A 192 -16.92 1.54 25.67
N GLY A 193 -16.57 1.35 26.93
CA GLY A 193 -15.72 0.27 27.47
C GLY A 193 -15.84 -1.11 26.82
N SER A 194 -17.05 -1.71 26.72
CA SER A 194 -17.22 -3.05 26.16
C SER A 194 -16.86 -3.15 24.67
N LEU A 195 -17.21 -2.14 23.86
CA LEU A 195 -16.89 -2.12 22.45
C LEU A 195 -15.37 -1.95 22.20
N ALA A 196 -14.72 -1.12 23.02
CA ALA A 196 -13.28 -0.95 22.98
C ALA A 196 -12.54 -2.26 23.25
N GLU A 197 -12.97 -3.02 24.27
CA GLU A 197 -12.39 -4.33 24.62
C GLU A 197 -12.60 -5.37 23.50
N GLU A 198 -13.80 -5.42 22.91
CA GLU A 198 -14.08 -6.34 21.79
C GLU A 198 -13.23 -6.04 20.57
N LEU A 199 -13.14 -4.77 20.16
CA LEU A 199 -12.29 -4.35 19.04
C LEU A 199 -10.81 -4.64 19.31
N ARG A 200 -10.34 -4.38 20.52
CA ARG A 200 -8.98 -4.71 20.94
C ARG A 200 -8.72 -6.21 20.83
N GLY A 201 -9.67 -7.03 21.30
CA GLY A 201 -9.57 -8.49 21.17
C GLY A 201 -9.53 -8.99 19.72
N VAL A 202 -10.20 -8.29 18.79
CA VAL A 202 -10.10 -8.57 17.35
C VAL A 202 -8.71 -8.22 16.83
N ILE A 203 -8.20 -7.05 17.15
CA ILE A 203 -6.89 -6.59 16.68
C ILE A 203 -5.77 -7.46 17.25
N ASP A 204 -5.81 -7.82 18.52
CA ASP A 204 -4.84 -8.73 19.13
C ASP A 204 -4.77 -10.09 18.41
N LYS A 205 -5.93 -10.60 17.96
CA LYS A 205 -5.97 -11.82 17.16
C LYS A 205 -5.36 -11.63 15.77
N LEU A 206 -5.54 -10.44 15.17
CA LEU A 206 -4.94 -10.10 13.89
C LEU A 206 -3.43 -9.88 14.03
N GLU A 207 -2.98 -9.19 15.07
CA GLU A 207 -1.55 -8.94 15.34
C GLU A 207 -0.75 -10.22 15.59
N LYS A 208 -1.33 -11.19 16.29
CA LYS A 208 -0.71 -12.50 16.48
C LYS A 208 -0.47 -13.23 15.15
N LYS A 209 -1.24 -12.91 14.12
CA LYS A 209 -1.11 -13.47 12.76
C LYS A 209 -0.30 -12.58 11.82
N LYS A 210 -0.27 -11.25 12.07
CA LYS A 210 0.32 -10.25 11.16
C LYS A 210 1.10 -9.22 11.96
N ARG A 211 2.40 -9.36 11.95
CA ARG A 211 3.31 -8.41 12.58
C ARG A 211 3.35 -7.11 11.77
N THR A 212 3.17 -5.96 12.43
CA THR A 212 3.45 -4.65 11.84
C THR A 212 4.96 -4.46 11.72
N LEU A 213 5.44 -4.14 10.53
CA LEU A 213 6.86 -3.93 10.26
C LEU A 213 7.23 -2.46 10.32
N MET A 214 8.46 -2.17 10.72
CA MET A 214 9.04 -0.83 10.67
C MET A 214 10.03 -0.72 9.53
N VAL A 215 9.85 0.29 8.67
CA VAL A 215 10.69 0.53 7.50
C VAL A 215 11.03 2.02 7.39
N SER A 216 12.24 2.32 6.98
CA SER A 216 12.58 3.64 6.45
C SER A 216 12.99 3.50 4.99
N ALA A 217 12.11 3.93 4.09
CA ALA A 217 12.38 3.91 2.65
C ALA A 217 13.60 4.76 2.26
N THR A 218 13.89 5.83 3.02
CA THR A 218 15.03 6.73 2.75
C THR A 218 16.35 6.21 3.30
N LYS A 219 16.32 5.41 4.37
CA LYS A 219 17.52 4.85 5.01
C LYS A 219 17.77 3.39 4.63
N GLY A 220 16.83 2.72 3.95
CA GLY A 220 16.92 1.31 3.61
C GLY A 220 16.80 0.36 4.80
N THR A 221 16.34 0.85 5.96
CA THR A 221 16.17 0.00 7.15
C THR A 221 14.86 -0.78 7.09
N GLY A 222 14.85 -2.03 7.61
CA GLY A 222 13.68 -2.90 7.66
C GLY A 222 13.37 -3.65 6.35
N PHE A 223 14.16 -3.48 5.28
CA PHE A 223 13.92 -4.12 3.98
C PHE A 223 14.05 -5.64 4.04
N LEU A 224 15.01 -6.16 4.79
CA LEU A 224 15.16 -7.61 4.98
C LEU A 224 13.95 -8.21 5.70
N ASP A 225 13.38 -7.51 6.69
CA ASP A 225 12.19 -7.97 7.39
C ASP A 225 10.95 -7.92 6.50
N LEU A 226 10.82 -6.88 5.67
CA LEU A 226 9.78 -6.80 4.65
C LEU A 226 9.90 -7.94 3.65
N TYR A 227 11.10 -8.23 3.16
CA TYR A 227 11.37 -9.34 2.24
C TYR A 227 10.97 -10.71 2.83
N LYS A 228 11.34 -10.95 4.10
CA LYS A 228 10.96 -12.19 4.81
C LYS A 228 9.44 -12.29 4.98
N ALA A 229 8.77 -11.21 5.40
CA ALA A 229 7.32 -11.20 5.56
C ALA A 229 6.56 -11.45 4.24
N ILE A 230 7.09 -10.95 3.11
CA ILE A 230 6.55 -11.27 1.78
C ILE A 230 6.62 -12.79 1.52
N GLY A 231 7.73 -13.43 1.88
CA GLY A 231 7.87 -14.89 1.77
C GLY A 231 6.88 -15.64 2.67
N GLU A 232 6.76 -15.23 3.93
CA GLU A 232 5.91 -15.83 4.94
C GLU A 232 4.41 -15.73 4.60
N ALA A 233 3.98 -14.59 4.02
CA ALA A 233 2.59 -14.39 3.65
C ALA A 233 2.04 -15.44 2.68
N PHE A 234 2.90 -16.09 1.92
CA PHE A 234 2.52 -17.18 1.01
C PHE A 234 2.61 -18.57 1.64
N CYS A 235 3.46 -18.77 2.65
CA CYS A 235 3.54 -20.03 3.38
C CYS A 235 2.28 -20.25 4.25
N ALA A 236 1.80 -19.19 4.90
CA ALA A 236 0.60 -19.26 5.73
C ALA A 236 -0.70 -19.58 4.94
N CYS A 237 -0.74 -19.29 3.63
CA CYS A 237 -1.87 -19.65 2.77
C CYS A 237 -1.81 -21.10 2.27
N GLY A 238 -0.65 -21.75 2.31
CA GLY A 238 -0.47 -23.15 1.86
C GLY A 238 -0.97 -24.21 2.84
N ASP A 239 -1.07 -23.87 4.13
CA ASP A 239 -1.50 -24.80 5.18
C ASP A 239 -3.03 -24.85 5.37
N MET A 240 -3.81 -24.15 4.54
CA MET A 240 -5.28 -24.10 4.60
C MET A 240 -5.98 -24.75 3.40
N THR A 241 -5.28 -25.61 2.62
CA THR A 241 -5.88 -26.39 1.51
C THR A 241 -5.88 -27.87 1.81
#